data_de84eef0c2b620c20773fa9ddc04e6f8
#
_entry.id   de84eef0c2b620c20773fa9ddc04e6f8
#
_cell.length_a   1.000
_cell.length_b   1.000
_cell.length_c   1.000
_cell.angle_alpha   90.00
_cell.angle_beta   90.00
_cell.angle_gamma   90.00
#
_symmetry.space_group_name_H-M   'P 1'
#
loop_
_entity.id
_entity.type
_entity.pdbx_description
1 polymer ?
#
loop_
_entity_poly.entity_id
_entity_poly.type
_entity_poly.pdbx_seq_one_letter_code
_entity_poly.pdbx_strand_id
1 'polypeptide(L)'
;MTEFVCVSINYKRCSEEIRSKAAFSETDKLAVLEELSPLEPVLLCTCNRTELYYFGNTEIGAEILSRRSGISVSELLPKLMIFSGRKAVNHLFRVTCGIDSMVVGEDEILGQVKKAYSFSAEKIALSAETNMIFQAAVAAAKLI
;
A
#
# COMPACT_ATOMS: atom_id res chain seq x y z
N MET A 1 -18.48 1.94 -10.19
CA MET A 1 -18.20 0.77 -9.37
C MET A 1 -16.81 0.85 -8.77
N THR A 2 -16.68 0.69 -7.48
CA THR A 2 -15.40 0.79 -6.83
C THR A 2 -14.70 -0.55 -6.77
N GLU A 3 -13.41 -0.55 -7.06
CA GLU A 3 -12.58 -1.74 -6.98
C GLU A 3 -11.52 -1.57 -5.90
N PHE A 4 -11.07 -2.70 -5.36
CA PHE A 4 -9.87 -2.69 -4.52
C PHE A 4 -8.67 -2.38 -5.40
N VAL A 5 -7.87 -1.42 -4.97
CA VAL A 5 -6.76 -0.87 -5.76
C VAL A 5 -5.49 -0.84 -4.92
N CYS A 6 -4.35 -1.08 -5.56
CA CYS A 6 -3.05 -0.80 -4.98
C CYS A 6 -2.26 0.09 -5.93
N VAL A 7 -1.79 1.23 -5.42
CA VAL A 7 -0.86 2.09 -6.14
C VAL A 7 0.47 2.02 -5.41
N SER A 8 1.52 1.62 -6.11
CA SER A 8 2.79 1.25 -5.52
C SER A 8 3.97 2.02 -6.10
N ILE A 9 4.79 2.59 -5.21
CA ILE A 9 6.14 3.00 -5.51
C ILE A 9 7.04 1.95 -4.86
N ASN A 10 7.85 1.25 -5.66
CA ASN A 10 8.68 0.21 -5.10
C ASN A 10 10.00 0.06 -5.86
N TYR A 11 10.90 -0.76 -5.31
CA TYR A 11 12.26 -0.93 -5.80
C TYR A 11 12.36 -1.41 -7.25
N LYS A 12 11.31 -2.02 -7.80
CA LYS A 12 11.35 -2.54 -9.17
C LYS A 12 11.41 -1.45 -10.22
N ARG A 13 10.83 -0.28 -9.92
CA ARG A 13 10.73 0.83 -10.87
C ARG A 13 11.27 2.14 -10.35
N CYS A 14 11.57 2.23 -9.06
CA CYS A 14 11.95 3.49 -8.43
C CYS A 14 13.26 3.36 -7.68
N SER A 15 14.11 4.38 -7.84
CA SER A 15 15.37 4.49 -7.10
C SER A 15 15.11 4.70 -5.61
N GLU A 16 16.14 4.50 -4.80
CA GLU A 16 16.07 4.79 -3.37
C GLU A 16 15.72 6.25 -3.11
N GLU A 17 16.22 7.17 -3.93
CA GLU A 17 15.92 8.59 -3.81
C GLU A 17 14.41 8.84 -3.94
N ILE A 18 13.77 8.26 -4.95
CA ILE A 18 12.34 8.41 -5.16
C ILE A 18 11.56 7.76 -4.02
N ARG A 19 11.97 6.56 -3.60
CA ARG A 19 11.31 5.87 -2.49
C ARG A 19 11.37 6.68 -1.20
N SER A 20 12.51 7.32 -0.94
CA SER A 20 12.66 8.17 0.25
C SER A 20 11.71 9.37 0.22
N LYS A 21 11.55 9.99 -0.94
CA LYS A 21 10.64 11.13 -1.10
C LYS A 21 9.18 10.72 -0.91
N ALA A 22 8.85 9.48 -1.20
CA ALA A 22 7.49 8.95 -1.08
C ALA A 22 7.22 8.33 0.28
N ALA A 23 8.16 8.35 1.22
CA ALA A 23 7.97 7.80 2.55
C ALA A 23 7.01 8.66 3.38
N PHE A 24 6.21 8.01 4.20
CA PHE A 24 5.20 8.66 5.04
C PHE A 24 5.58 8.52 6.51
N SER A 25 5.55 9.64 7.24
CA SER A 25 5.61 9.62 8.71
C SER A 25 4.26 9.15 9.25
N GLU A 26 4.17 8.87 10.54
CA GLU A 26 2.90 8.52 11.16
C GLU A 26 1.87 9.63 11.02
N THR A 27 2.29 10.89 11.17
CA THR A 27 1.41 12.05 11.00
C THR A 27 0.87 12.11 9.57
N ASP A 28 1.74 11.86 8.59
CA ASP A 28 1.34 11.86 7.19
C ASP A 28 0.37 10.72 6.89
N LYS A 29 0.61 9.54 7.46
CA LYS A 29 -0.30 8.40 7.31
C LYS A 29 -1.68 8.72 7.87
N LEU A 30 -1.73 9.32 9.05
CA LEU A 30 -2.99 9.68 9.68
C LEU A 30 -3.76 10.69 8.83
N ALA A 31 -3.08 11.67 8.26
CA ALA A 31 -3.71 12.64 7.37
C ALA A 31 -4.36 11.97 6.16
N VAL A 32 -3.68 11.00 5.55
CA VAL A 32 -4.24 10.23 4.43
C VAL A 32 -5.45 9.41 4.87
N LEU A 33 -5.38 8.76 6.02
CA LEU A 33 -6.50 7.98 6.54
C LEU A 33 -7.73 8.87 6.75
N GLU A 34 -7.53 10.05 7.30
CA GLU A 34 -8.63 10.99 7.53
C GLU A 34 -9.22 11.50 6.21
N GLU A 35 -8.34 11.85 5.27
CA GLU A 35 -8.78 12.36 3.95
C GLU A 35 -9.55 11.30 3.17
N LEU A 36 -9.09 10.06 3.18
CA LEU A 36 -9.63 8.99 2.36
C LEU A 36 -10.49 8.00 3.13
N SER A 37 -10.89 8.32 4.36
CA SER A 37 -11.58 7.35 5.23
C SER A 37 -12.73 6.59 4.56
N PRO A 38 -13.58 7.22 3.72
CA PRO A 38 -14.65 6.48 3.04
C PRO A 38 -14.15 5.40 2.07
N LEU A 39 -12.91 5.50 1.63
CA LEU A 39 -12.29 4.56 0.70
C LEU A 39 -11.51 3.46 1.42
N GLU A 40 -11.45 3.49 2.75
CA GLU A 40 -10.82 2.48 3.59
C GLU A 40 -9.33 2.26 3.27
N PRO A 41 -8.52 3.32 3.31
CA PRO A 41 -7.11 3.21 2.94
C PRO A 41 -6.29 2.43 3.96
N VAL A 42 -5.35 1.63 3.44
CA VAL A 42 -4.27 1.02 4.22
C VAL A 42 -2.97 1.39 3.53
N LEU A 43 -2.06 2.01 4.27
CA LEU A 43 -0.80 2.51 3.73
C LEU A 43 0.36 1.68 4.30
N LEU A 44 1.03 0.96 3.39
CA LEU A 44 2.21 0.17 3.72
C LEU A 44 3.46 0.94 3.28
N CYS A 45 4.29 1.32 4.23
CA CYS A 45 5.50 2.07 3.93
C CYS A 45 6.70 1.37 4.57
N THR A 46 7.62 0.89 3.74
CA THR A 46 8.86 0.25 4.16
C THR A 46 10.02 0.90 3.40
N CYS A 47 11.26 0.49 3.67
CA CYS A 47 12.40 1.01 2.93
C CYS A 47 12.38 0.62 1.45
N ASN A 48 11.65 -0.43 1.09
CA ASN A 48 11.60 -0.93 -0.28
C ASN A 48 10.36 -0.52 -1.06
N ARG A 49 9.33 -0.03 -0.37
CA ARG A 49 8.07 0.30 -1.04
C ARG A 49 7.20 1.23 -0.22
N THR A 50 6.38 1.99 -0.93
CA THR A 50 5.25 2.72 -0.37
C THR A 50 4.04 2.32 -1.20
N GLU A 51 3.06 1.69 -0.57
CA GLU A 51 1.88 1.16 -1.25
C GLU A 51 0.62 1.65 -0.56
N LEU A 52 -0.31 2.18 -1.36
CA LEU A 52 -1.60 2.61 -0.87
C LEU A 52 -2.67 1.66 -1.40
N TYR A 53 -3.35 0.98 -0.49
CA TYR A 53 -4.47 0.09 -0.78
C TYR A 53 -5.77 0.78 -0.39
N TYR A 54 -6.77 0.74 -1.26
CA TYR A 54 -8.06 1.40 -0.99
C TYR A 54 -9.11 0.92 -1.98
N PHE A 55 -10.37 1.30 -1.75
CA PHE A 55 -11.45 1.07 -2.71
C PHE A 55 -11.73 2.38 -3.44
N GLY A 56 -11.54 2.41 -4.75
CA GLY A 56 -11.74 3.62 -5.53
C GLY A 56 -11.09 3.54 -6.89
N ASN A 57 -10.88 4.69 -7.53
CA ASN A 57 -10.18 4.72 -8.80
C ASN A 57 -8.67 4.88 -8.56
N THR A 58 -7.88 4.49 -9.57
CA THR A 58 -6.42 4.46 -9.47
C THR A 58 -5.79 5.85 -9.38
N GLU A 59 -6.49 6.87 -9.86
CA GLU A 59 -5.97 8.24 -9.89
C GLU A 59 -5.79 8.83 -8.49
N ILE A 60 -6.64 8.44 -7.56
CA ILE A 60 -6.57 8.94 -6.18
C ILE A 60 -5.23 8.62 -5.55
N GLY A 61 -4.80 7.37 -5.64
CA GLY A 61 -3.51 6.95 -5.08
C GLY A 61 -2.33 7.64 -5.75
N ALA A 62 -2.39 7.80 -7.07
CA ALA A 62 -1.35 8.50 -7.83
C ALA A 62 -1.22 9.94 -7.35
N GLU A 63 -2.32 10.63 -7.11
CA GLU A 63 -2.31 11.99 -6.60
C GLU A 63 -1.74 12.09 -5.18
N ILE A 64 -2.11 11.15 -4.32
CA ILE A 64 -1.59 11.12 -2.95
C ILE A 64 -0.07 10.94 -2.97
N LEU A 65 0.43 10.00 -3.76
CA LEU A 65 1.87 9.75 -3.86
C LEU A 65 2.60 10.92 -4.52
N SER A 66 1.99 11.57 -5.50
CA SER A 66 2.53 12.77 -6.12
C SER A 66 2.69 13.90 -5.09
N ARG A 67 1.66 14.17 -4.32
CA ARG A 67 1.72 15.19 -3.27
C ARG A 67 2.81 14.89 -2.26
N ARG A 68 2.90 13.63 -1.83
CA ARG A 68 3.88 13.25 -0.82
C ARG A 68 5.32 13.35 -1.33
N SER A 69 5.57 12.87 -2.54
CA SER A 69 6.92 12.83 -3.10
C SER A 69 7.41 14.16 -3.66
N GLY A 70 6.48 15.07 -3.97
CA GLY A 70 6.81 16.30 -4.67
C GLY A 70 7.08 16.10 -6.17
N ILE A 71 6.80 14.91 -6.69
CA ILE A 71 6.97 14.57 -8.10
C ILE A 71 5.61 14.68 -8.78
N SER A 72 5.54 15.36 -9.92
CA SER A 72 4.26 15.53 -10.63
C SER A 72 3.67 14.18 -11.01
N VAL A 73 2.35 14.12 -11.13
CA VAL A 73 1.66 12.89 -11.52
C VAL A 73 2.18 12.39 -12.87
N SER A 74 2.37 13.29 -13.84
CA SER A 74 2.82 12.89 -15.17
C SER A 74 4.22 12.27 -15.16
N GLU A 75 5.12 12.75 -14.31
CA GLU A 75 6.44 12.16 -14.15
C GLU A 75 6.41 10.86 -13.37
N LEU A 76 5.50 10.76 -12.41
CA LEU A 76 5.43 9.62 -11.51
C LEU A 76 4.73 8.41 -12.14
N LEU A 77 3.70 8.65 -12.96
CA LEU A 77 2.90 7.56 -13.53
C LEU A 77 3.70 6.43 -14.18
N PRO A 78 4.72 6.70 -15.02
CA PRO A 78 5.49 5.61 -15.61
C PRO A 78 6.26 4.78 -14.59
N LYS A 79 6.47 5.30 -13.40
CA LYS A 79 7.24 4.66 -12.33
C LYS A 79 6.35 3.93 -11.33
N LEU A 80 5.04 4.15 -11.39
CA LEU A 80 4.10 3.48 -10.50
C LEU A 80 3.79 2.07 -10.99
N MET A 81 3.53 1.19 -10.04
CA MET A 81 2.87 -0.08 -10.33
C MET A 81 1.46 0.04 -9.78
N ILE A 82 0.47 -0.20 -10.64
CA ILE A 82 -0.93 0.00 -10.30
C ILE A 82 -1.68 -1.30 -10.54
N PHE A 83 -2.41 -1.74 -9.53
CA PHE A 83 -3.18 -2.98 -9.58
C PHE A 83 -4.62 -2.69 -9.20
N SER A 84 -5.57 -3.35 -9.86
CA SER A 84 -7.00 -3.21 -9.59
C SER A 84 -7.66 -4.57 -9.45
N GLY A 85 -8.66 -4.66 -8.58
CA GLY A 85 -9.47 -5.85 -8.40
C GLY A 85 -8.64 -7.04 -7.93
N ARG A 86 -8.82 -8.16 -8.59
CA ARG A 86 -8.11 -9.40 -8.24
C ARG A 86 -6.60 -9.23 -8.27
N LYS A 87 -6.08 -8.43 -9.19
CA LYS A 87 -4.63 -8.20 -9.30
C LYS A 87 -4.10 -7.46 -8.07
N ALA A 88 -4.89 -6.54 -7.52
CA ALA A 88 -4.50 -5.84 -6.30
C ALA A 88 -4.48 -6.79 -5.09
N VAL A 89 -5.46 -7.67 -4.99
CA VAL A 89 -5.52 -8.69 -3.94
C VAL A 89 -4.31 -9.62 -4.07
N ASN A 90 -4.04 -10.10 -5.27
CA ASN A 90 -2.89 -10.98 -5.51
C ASN A 90 -1.58 -10.30 -5.17
N HIS A 91 -1.45 -9.02 -5.51
CA HIS A 91 -0.25 -8.26 -5.17
C HIS A 91 -0.07 -8.18 -3.66
N LEU A 92 -1.13 -7.88 -2.92
CA LEU A 92 -1.07 -7.84 -1.46
C LEU A 92 -0.60 -9.18 -0.88
N PHE A 93 -1.15 -10.30 -1.39
CA PHE A 93 -0.75 -11.63 -0.95
C PHE A 93 0.74 -11.89 -1.22
N ARG A 94 1.21 -11.54 -2.42
CA ARG A 94 2.61 -11.73 -2.78
C ARG A 94 3.54 -10.91 -1.87
N VAL A 95 3.18 -9.67 -1.61
CA VAL A 95 3.96 -8.81 -0.71
C VAL A 95 3.96 -9.39 0.70
N THR A 96 2.80 -9.72 1.23
CA THR A 96 2.67 -10.20 2.60
C THR A 96 3.41 -11.51 2.82
N CYS A 97 3.42 -12.38 1.82
CA CYS A 97 4.13 -13.66 1.87
C CYS A 97 5.63 -13.53 1.60
N GLY A 98 6.13 -12.32 1.30
CA GLY A 98 7.54 -12.10 1.03
C GLY A 98 8.00 -12.54 -0.35
N ILE A 99 7.07 -12.93 -1.23
CA ILE A 99 7.41 -13.39 -2.58
C ILE A 99 7.86 -12.22 -3.47
N ASP A 100 7.34 -11.03 -3.19
CA ASP A 100 7.65 -9.81 -3.95
C ASP A 100 8.75 -9.00 -3.26
N SER A 101 9.79 -9.65 -2.76
CA SER A 101 10.87 -8.99 -2.03
C SER A 101 12.12 -8.84 -2.86
N MET A 102 12.87 -7.74 -2.63
CA MET A 102 14.14 -7.47 -3.28
C MET A 102 15.24 -8.37 -2.75
N VAL A 103 15.18 -8.71 -1.49
CA VAL A 103 16.19 -9.48 -0.77
C VAL A 103 15.52 -10.63 -0.06
N VAL A 104 16.17 -11.78 -0.09
CA VAL A 104 15.81 -12.88 0.79
C VAL A 104 16.00 -12.36 2.21
N GLY A 105 14.92 -12.18 2.95
CA GLY A 105 15.02 -11.63 4.29
C GLY A 105 14.33 -10.30 4.48
N GLU A 106 13.38 -9.92 3.62
CA GLU A 106 12.40 -8.93 4.01
C GLU A 106 11.48 -9.64 5.03
N ASP A 107 12.14 -10.16 6.09
CA ASP A 107 11.52 -11.06 7.07
C ASP A 107 10.43 -10.39 7.88
N GLU A 108 10.44 -9.05 7.90
CA GLU A 108 9.50 -8.30 8.69
C GLU A 108 8.31 -7.80 7.91
N ILE A 109 8.22 -8.16 6.61
CA ILE A 109 7.12 -7.62 5.78
C ILE A 109 5.75 -8.05 6.29
N LEU A 110 5.61 -9.27 6.77
CA LEU A 110 4.37 -9.73 7.37
C LEU A 110 4.00 -8.86 8.57
N GLY A 111 4.95 -8.58 9.44
CA GLY A 111 4.73 -7.71 10.61
C GLY A 111 4.38 -6.30 10.20
N GLN A 112 5.01 -5.80 9.15
CA GLN A 112 4.74 -4.45 8.64
C GLN A 112 3.35 -4.35 8.01
N VAL A 113 2.91 -5.37 7.29
CA VAL A 113 1.54 -5.41 6.75
C VAL A 113 0.52 -5.46 7.89
N LYS A 114 0.77 -6.28 8.92
CA LYS A 114 -0.09 -6.35 10.10
C LYS A 114 -0.19 -4.99 10.78
N LYS A 115 0.92 -4.29 10.94
CA LYS A 115 0.92 -2.95 11.57
C LYS A 115 0.15 -1.94 10.74
N ALA A 116 0.34 -1.95 9.41
CA ALA A 116 -0.36 -1.03 8.52
C ALA A 116 -1.86 -1.24 8.59
N TYR A 117 -2.29 -2.48 8.53
CA TYR A 117 -3.69 -2.83 8.64
C TYR A 117 -4.27 -2.44 10.02
N SER A 118 -3.57 -2.78 11.10
CA SER A 118 -4.01 -2.43 12.45
C SER A 118 -4.11 -0.93 12.66
N PHE A 119 -3.17 -0.17 12.11
CA PHE A 119 -3.20 1.29 12.20
C PHE A 119 -4.47 1.84 11.57
N SER A 120 -4.82 1.37 10.37
CA SER A 120 -6.07 1.79 9.71
C SER A 120 -7.29 1.34 10.51
N ALA A 121 -7.32 0.09 10.96
CA ALA A 121 -8.45 -0.46 11.70
C ALA A 121 -8.72 0.29 13.01
N GLU A 122 -7.68 0.82 13.65
CA GLU A 122 -7.82 1.60 14.87
C GLU A 122 -8.32 3.02 14.63
N LYS A 123 -8.02 3.59 13.46
CA LYS A 123 -8.27 5.01 13.18
C LYS A 123 -9.54 5.26 12.40
N ILE A 124 -9.93 4.33 11.54
CA ILE A 124 -11.09 4.49 10.66
C ILE A 124 -11.93 3.22 10.64
N ALA A 125 -13.17 3.35 10.16
CA ALA A 125 -14.05 2.19 10.00
C ALA A 125 -13.67 1.42 8.75
N LEU A 126 -13.46 0.11 8.90
CA LEU A 126 -13.18 -0.78 7.79
C LEU A 126 -14.35 -1.75 7.61
N SER A 127 -14.74 -2.01 6.35
CA SER A 127 -15.77 -2.96 6.02
C SER A 127 -15.32 -4.40 6.24
N ALA A 128 -16.27 -5.32 6.26
CA ALA A 128 -15.97 -6.74 6.33
C ALA A 128 -15.08 -7.18 5.17
N GLU A 129 -15.26 -6.60 3.99
CA GLU A 129 -14.46 -6.93 2.81
C GLU A 129 -13.00 -6.57 3.00
N THR A 130 -12.70 -5.34 3.44
CA THR A 130 -11.32 -4.93 3.72
C THR A 130 -10.69 -5.82 4.78
N ASN A 131 -11.41 -6.06 5.87
CA ASN A 131 -10.91 -6.92 6.94
C ASN A 131 -10.61 -8.33 6.42
N MET A 132 -11.48 -8.89 5.60
CA MET A 132 -11.30 -10.23 5.04
C MET A 132 -10.05 -10.30 4.16
N ILE A 133 -9.84 -9.31 3.30
CA ILE A 133 -8.70 -9.28 2.39
C ILE A 133 -7.39 -9.28 3.16
N PHE A 134 -7.23 -8.38 4.11
CA PHE A 134 -5.99 -8.26 4.88
C PHE A 134 -5.78 -9.45 5.82
N GLN A 135 -6.82 -9.90 6.48
CA GLN A 135 -6.72 -11.06 7.36
C GLN A 135 -6.38 -12.33 6.59
N ALA A 136 -6.95 -12.50 5.39
CA ALA A 136 -6.63 -13.63 4.54
C ALA A 136 -5.17 -13.60 4.06
N ALA A 137 -4.67 -12.42 3.69
CA ALA A 137 -3.27 -12.27 3.27
C ALA A 137 -2.31 -12.63 4.42
N VAL A 138 -2.61 -12.14 5.62
CA VAL A 138 -1.80 -12.44 6.81
C VAL A 138 -1.85 -13.92 7.14
N ALA A 139 -3.03 -14.54 7.08
CA ALA A 139 -3.19 -15.97 7.36
C ALA A 139 -2.41 -16.81 6.35
N ALA A 140 -2.46 -16.45 5.07
CA ALA A 140 -1.71 -17.16 4.03
C ALA A 140 -0.20 -17.06 4.27
N ALA A 141 0.29 -15.90 4.66
CA ALA A 141 1.71 -15.69 4.93
C ALA A 141 2.21 -16.53 6.10
N LYS A 142 1.37 -16.80 7.09
CA LYS A 142 1.74 -17.59 8.26
C LYS A 142 1.91 -19.10 7.94
N LEU A 143 1.41 -19.52 6.79
CA LEU A 143 1.52 -20.93 6.38
C LEU A 143 2.83 -21.24 5.67
N ILE A 144 3.63 -20.22 5.35
CA ILE A 144 4.88 -20.38 4.59
C ILE A 144 6.08 -20.53 5.51
#